data_80e3f0dd52e9bf1e6461ec666a872cb0
#
_entry.id   80e3f0dd52e9bf1e6461ec666a872cb0
#
_cell.length_a   1.000
_cell.length_b   1.000
_cell.length_c   1.000
_cell.angle_alpha   90.00
_cell.angle_beta   90.00
_cell.angle_gamma   90.00
#
_symmetry.space_group_name_H-M   'P 1'
#
loop_
_entity.id
_entity.type
_entity.pdbx_description
1 polymer ?
#
loop_
_entity_poly.entity_id
_entity_poly.type
_entity_poly.pdbx_seq_one_letter_code
_entity_poly.pdbx_strand_id
1 'polypeptide(L)'
;MREKLTVIKVGGKIVEEDATLNRLLDDFAAIGGHKVLVHGGGRSATKLATQLGVESKMVNGRRITDAETLKVVTMVYGGLVNKNIVAGLQARGVNALGLTGADMNVIRSVKRPVQEVDYG
;
A
#
# COMPACT_ATOMS: atom_id res chain seq x y z
N MET A 1 13.11 -14.53 25.39
CA MET A 1 11.64 -14.38 25.18
C MET A 1 11.40 -13.85 23.76
N ARG A 2 10.38 -14.35 23.13
CA ARG A 2 9.96 -13.79 21.84
C ARG A 2 9.04 -12.59 22.10
N GLU A 3 9.35 -11.46 21.54
CA GLU A 3 8.47 -10.31 21.57
C GLU A 3 7.28 -10.51 20.63
N LYS A 4 6.12 -10.03 21.02
CA LYS A 4 4.89 -10.13 20.24
C LYS A 4 4.89 -9.02 19.17
N LEU A 5 4.69 -9.41 17.91
CA LEU A 5 4.45 -8.49 16.81
C LEU A 5 2.98 -8.59 16.37
N THR A 6 2.30 -7.47 16.31
CA THR A 6 0.94 -7.38 15.77
C THR A 6 1.00 -6.91 14.33
N VAL A 7 0.45 -7.69 13.40
CA VAL A 7 0.37 -7.34 11.97
C VAL A 7 -1.08 -7.11 11.60
N ILE A 8 -1.37 -5.92 11.09
CA ILE A 8 -2.70 -5.51 10.63
C ILE A 8 -2.65 -5.31 9.12
N LYS A 9 -3.45 -6.06 8.39
CA LYS A 9 -3.61 -5.90 6.94
C LYS A 9 -4.94 -5.22 6.64
N VAL A 10 -4.93 -4.16 5.86
CA VAL A 10 -6.13 -3.42 5.46
C VAL A 10 -6.22 -3.31 3.95
N GLY A 11 -7.44 -3.35 3.43
CA GLY A 11 -7.71 -3.16 2.01
C GLY A 11 -7.59 -1.69 1.60
N GLY A 12 -7.40 -1.48 0.28
CA GLY A 12 -7.22 -0.14 -0.28
C GLY A 12 -8.40 0.80 -0.03
N LYS A 13 -9.63 0.28 -0.05
CA LYS A 13 -10.82 1.10 0.21
C LYS A 13 -10.77 1.83 1.56
N ILE A 14 -10.28 1.16 2.61
CA ILE A 14 -10.21 1.74 3.95
C ILE A 14 -9.18 2.87 4.00
N VAL A 15 -8.03 2.71 3.35
CA VAL A 15 -6.96 3.70 3.38
C VAL A 15 -7.15 4.85 2.38
N GLU A 16 -8.10 4.72 1.47
CA GLU A 16 -8.38 5.72 0.42
C GLU A 16 -9.56 6.63 0.75
N GLU A 17 -10.34 6.33 1.79
CA GLU A 17 -11.42 7.18 2.28
C GLU A 17 -11.02 7.82 3.62
N ASP A 18 -11.04 9.15 3.68
CA ASP A 18 -10.55 9.91 4.84
C ASP A 18 -11.18 9.48 6.17
N ALA A 19 -12.50 9.29 6.20
CA ALA A 19 -13.20 8.93 7.43
C ALA A 19 -12.80 7.54 7.94
N THR A 20 -12.72 6.56 7.04
CA THR A 20 -12.32 5.18 7.41
C THR A 20 -10.85 5.09 7.73
N LEU A 21 -10.00 5.84 7.02
CA LEU A 21 -8.58 5.94 7.32
C LEU A 21 -8.34 6.52 8.71
N ASN A 22 -8.97 7.64 9.03
CA ASN A 22 -8.80 8.27 10.34
C ASN A 22 -9.22 7.34 11.47
N ARG A 23 -10.33 6.61 11.32
CA ARG A 23 -10.77 5.61 12.32
C ARG A 23 -9.74 4.49 12.46
N LEU A 24 -9.24 3.96 11.34
CA LEU A 24 -8.20 2.94 11.35
C LEU A 24 -6.94 3.43 12.09
N LEU A 25 -6.50 4.65 11.83
CA LEU A 25 -5.29 5.20 12.43
C LEU A 25 -5.48 5.42 13.94
N ASP A 26 -6.66 5.84 14.38
CA ASP A 26 -6.97 5.93 15.81
C ASP A 26 -6.88 4.55 16.49
N ASP A 27 -7.48 3.54 15.88
CA ASP A 27 -7.48 2.17 16.41
C ASP A 27 -6.06 1.56 16.38
N PHE A 28 -5.32 1.76 15.30
CA PHE A 28 -3.95 1.28 15.19
C PHE A 28 -3.01 1.97 16.18
N ALA A 29 -3.18 3.28 16.39
CA ALA A 29 -2.39 4.03 17.36
C ALA A 29 -2.59 3.50 18.79
N ALA A 30 -3.79 3.02 19.12
CA ALA A 30 -4.13 2.47 20.42
C ALA A 30 -3.52 1.08 20.69
N ILE A 31 -3.05 0.37 19.68
CA ILE A 31 -2.38 -0.94 19.84
C ILE A 31 -1.01 -0.72 20.46
N GLY A 32 -0.74 -1.35 21.60
CA GLY A 32 0.58 -1.32 22.23
C GLY A 32 1.57 -2.30 21.63
N GLY A 33 2.85 -2.09 21.91
CA GLY A 33 3.94 -2.97 21.48
C GLY A 33 4.32 -2.81 20.00
N HIS A 34 5.08 -3.78 19.48
CA HIS A 34 5.52 -3.78 18.10
C HIS A 34 4.36 -4.09 17.15
N LYS A 35 4.20 -3.27 16.14
CA LYS A 35 3.08 -3.40 15.20
C LYS A 35 3.46 -2.98 13.78
N VAL A 36 2.86 -3.64 12.81
CA VAL A 36 3.05 -3.38 11.38
C VAL A 36 1.69 -3.24 10.72
N LEU A 37 1.53 -2.20 9.93
CA LEU A 37 0.36 -1.98 9.07
C LEU A 37 0.71 -2.32 7.63
N VAL A 38 -0.03 -3.22 7.01
CA VAL A 38 0.09 -3.58 5.60
C VAL A 38 -1.12 -3.02 4.85
N HIS A 39 -0.88 -2.22 3.81
CA HIS A 39 -1.93 -1.52 3.09
C HIS A 39 -1.85 -1.72 1.57
N GLY A 40 -2.93 -1.35 0.88
CA GLY A 40 -3.01 -1.27 -0.56
C GLY A 40 -3.11 0.18 -1.07
N GLY A 41 -3.78 0.39 -2.19
CA GLY A 41 -3.94 1.71 -2.84
C GLY A 41 -4.41 1.61 -4.29
N GLY A 42 -5.06 0.49 -4.64
CA GLY A 42 -5.40 0.18 -6.03
C GLY A 42 -6.36 1.15 -6.70
N ARG A 43 -7.35 1.67 -5.99
CA ARG A 43 -8.30 2.66 -6.52
C ARG A 43 -7.63 3.99 -6.82
N SER A 44 -6.82 4.49 -5.89
CA SER A 44 -6.05 5.71 -6.08
C SER A 44 -5.06 5.56 -7.23
N ALA A 45 -4.42 4.40 -7.38
CA ALA A 45 -3.55 4.10 -8.51
C ALA A 45 -4.31 4.14 -9.84
N THR A 46 -5.48 3.52 -9.92
CA THR A 46 -6.32 3.56 -11.13
C THR A 46 -6.74 4.98 -11.47
N LYS A 47 -7.18 5.76 -10.48
CA LYS A 47 -7.60 7.16 -10.66
C LYS A 47 -6.45 8.03 -11.17
N LEU A 48 -5.27 7.91 -10.57
CA LEU A 48 -4.10 8.67 -11.02
C LEU A 48 -3.64 8.23 -12.41
N ALA A 49 -3.64 6.93 -12.70
CA ALA A 49 -3.31 6.42 -14.04
C ALA A 49 -4.21 7.05 -15.10
N THR A 50 -5.52 7.10 -14.87
CA THR A 50 -6.48 7.74 -15.77
C THR A 50 -6.16 9.22 -15.96
N GLN A 51 -5.86 9.96 -14.91
CA GLN A 51 -5.49 11.36 -14.97
C GLN A 51 -4.19 11.60 -15.76
N LEU A 52 -3.26 10.66 -15.73
CA LEU A 52 -1.99 10.73 -16.46
C LEU A 52 -2.06 10.14 -17.87
N GLY A 53 -3.24 9.67 -18.32
CA GLY A 53 -3.41 9.06 -19.62
C GLY A 53 -2.83 7.64 -19.74
N VAL A 54 -2.60 6.98 -18.62
CA VAL A 54 -2.13 5.58 -18.56
C VAL A 54 -3.34 4.66 -18.43
N GLU A 55 -3.52 3.77 -19.41
CA GLU A 55 -4.62 2.82 -19.40
C GLU A 55 -4.37 1.72 -18.36
N SER A 56 -5.35 1.53 -17.47
CA SER A 56 -5.33 0.44 -16.50
C SER A 56 -6.04 -0.79 -17.08
N LYS A 57 -5.32 -1.90 -17.17
CA LYS A 57 -5.86 -3.17 -17.65
C LYS A 57 -6.01 -4.14 -16.48
N MET A 58 -7.22 -4.70 -16.36
CA MET A 58 -7.55 -5.70 -15.34
C MET A 58 -7.92 -7.01 -16.01
N VAL A 59 -7.37 -8.11 -15.52
CA VAL A 59 -7.72 -9.47 -15.96
C VAL A 59 -7.95 -10.33 -14.73
N ASN A 60 -9.10 -10.97 -14.66
CA ASN A 60 -9.48 -11.81 -13.51
C ASN A 60 -9.32 -11.09 -12.16
N GLY A 61 -9.71 -9.81 -12.10
CA GLY A 61 -9.61 -8.99 -10.89
C GLY A 61 -8.19 -8.56 -10.52
N ARG A 62 -7.20 -8.86 -11.34
CA ARG A 62 -5.80 -8.46 -11.14
C ARG A 62 -5.38 -7.43 -12.17
N ARG A 63 -4.63 -6.44 -11.71
CA ARG A 63 -4.02 -5.43 -12.59
C ARG A 63 -2.90 -6.05 -13.41
N ILE A 64 -2.89 -5.72 -14.72
CA ILE A 64 -1.69 -5.90 -15.53
C ILE A 64 -0.80 -4.69 -15.27
N THR A 65 0.35 -4.94 -14.67
CA THR A 65 1.29 -3.88 -14.27
C THR A 65 2.45 -3.86 -15.26
N ASP A 66 2.24 -3.18 -16.39
CA ASP A 66 3.31 -2.89 -17.34
C ASP A 66 4.24 -1.79 -16.81
N ALA A 67 5.27 -1.43 -17.58
CA ALA A 67 6.28 -0.47 -17.15
C ALA A 67 5.69 0.91 -16.80
N GLU A 68 4.72 1.40 -17.58
CA GLU A 68 4.08 2.69 -17.31
C GLU A 68 3.14 2.63 -16.09
N THR A 69 2.38 1.56 -15.99
CA THR A 69 1.52 1.31 -14.82
C THR A 69 2.35 1.15 -13.54
N LEU A 70 3.51 0.51 -13.62
CA LEU A 70 4.40 0.35 -12.47
C LEU A 70 4.86 1.69 -11.91
N LYS A 71 5.14 2.68 -12.75
CA LYS A 71 5.49 4.04 -12.31
C LYS A 71 4.37 4.63 -11.46
N VAL A 72 3.12 4.51 -11.93
CA VAL A 72 1.94 5.01 -11.20
C VAL A 72 1.74 4.26 -9.88
N VAL A 73 1.83 2.94 -9.90
CA VAL A 73 1.72 2.09 -8.70
C VAL A 73 2.78 2.48 -7.66
N THR A 74 4.01 2.67 -8.09
CA THR A 74 5.10 3.11 -7.20
C THR A 74 4.82 4.47 -6.58
N MET A 75 4.38 5.45 -7.38
CA MET A 75 4.01 6.78 -6.88
C MET A 75 2.88 6.73 -5.86
N VAL A 76 1.84 5.96 -6.14
CA VAL A 76 0.63 5.92 -5.30
C VAL A 76 0.86 5.08 -4.05
N TYR A 77 1.29 3.85 -4.18
CA TYR A 77 1.44 2.96 -3.03
C TYR A 77 2.58 3.40 -2.12
N GLY A 78 3.76 3.66 -2.69
CA GLY A 78 4.95 4.03 -1.94
C GLY A 78 5.01 5.51 -1.55
N GLY A 79 4.33 6.36 -2.29
CA GLY A 79 4.30 7.81 -2.06
C GLY A 79 3.01 8.25 -1.38
N LEU A 80 1.96 8.48 -2.15
CA LEU A 80 0.75 9.14 -1.66
C LEU A 80 0.11 8.39 -0.48
N VAL A 81 -0.26 7.12 -0.66
CA VAL A 81 -1.00 6.36 0.35
C VAL A 81 -0.11 6.07 1.56
N ASN A 82 1.10 5.57 1.33
CA ASN A 82 2.04 5.24 2.40
C ASN A 82 2.37 6.47 3.26
N LYS A 83 2.69 7.59 2.65
CA LYS A 83 3.09 8.79 3.39
C LYS A 83 1.92 9.50 4.06
N ASN A 84 0.70 9.42 3.51
CA ASN A 84 -0.49 9.88 4.22
C ASN A 84 -0.73 9.08 5.51
N ILE A 85 -0.54 7.77 5.46
CA ILE A 85 -0.62 6.90 6.64
C ILE A 85 0.45 7.29 7.66
N VAL A 86 1.69 7.42 7.23
CA VAL A 86 2.81 7.82 8.11
C VAL A 86 2.54 9.16 8.76
N ALA A 87 2.15 10.17 7.98
CA ALA A 87 1.83 11.50 8.52
C ALA A 87 0.69 11.44 9.53
N GLY A 88 -0.37 10.67 9.23
CA GLY A 88 -1.50 10.49 10.14
C GLY A 88 -1.13 9.79 11.45
N LEU A 89 -0.22 8.83 11.40
CA LEU A 89 0.31 8.16 12.60
C LEU A 89 1.21 9.08 13.41
N GLN A 90 2.10 9.83 12.75
CA GLN A 90 2.92 10.84 13.43
C GLN A 90 2.07 11.89 14.14
N ALA A 91 0.98 12.34 13.52
CA ALA A 91 0.03 13.27 14.14
C ALA A 91 -0.63 12.69 15.42
N ARG A 92 -0.65 11.37 15.56
CA ARG A 92 -1.17 10.65 16.73
C ARG A 92 -0.08 10.22 17.75
N GLY A 93 1.13 10.73 17.58
CA GLY A 93 2.26 10.40 18.46
C GLY A 93 2.89 9.01 18.21
N VAL A 94 2.53 8.35 17.12
CA VAL A 94 3.15 7.08 16.73
C VAL A 94 4.35 7.37 15.82
N ASN A 95 5.54 7.02 16.27
CA ASN A 95 6.75 7.19 15.46
C ASN A 95 6.82 6.09 14.39
N ALA A 96 6.21 6.36 13.25
CA ALA A 96 6.05 5.43 12.14
C ALA A 96 7.10 5.60 11.05
N LEU A 97 7.53 4.49 10.49
CA LEU A 97 8.36 4.42 9.29
C LEU A 97 7.56 3.77 8.16
N GLY A 98 7.45 4.44 7.02
CA GLY A 98 6.78 3.89 5.85
C GLY A 98 7.76 3.26 4.88
N LEU A 99 7.53 1.98 4.55
CA LEU A 99 8.37 1.20 3.64
C LEU A 99 7.54 0.67 2.46
N THR A 100 8.23 0.43 1.35
CA THR A 100 7.79 -0.49 0.30
C THR A 100 8.60 -1.78 0.40
N GLY A 101 8.23 -2.80 -0.35
CA GLY A 101 9.02 -4.04 -0.40
C GLY A 101 10.44 -3.86 -0.93
N ALA A 102 10.67 -2.79 -1.70
CA ALA A 102 11.99 -2.46 -2.25
C ALA A 102 12.95 -1.88 -1.21
N ASP A 103 12.43 -1.18 -0.20
CA ASP A 103 13.25 -0.57 0.85
C ASP A 103 14.00 -1.66 1.63
N MET A 104 15.31 -1.59 1.64
CA MET A 104 16.20 -2.61 2.23
C MET A 104 15.91 -4.05 1.75
N ASN A 105 15.19 -4.20 0.64
CA ASN A 105 14.75 -5.51 0.14
C ASN A 105 13.95 -6.32 1.19
N VAL A 106 13.14 -5.63 2.00
CA VAL A 106 12.39 -6.27 3.11
C VAL A 106 11.38 -7.28 2.62
N ILE A 107 10.86 -7.11 1.39
CA ILE A 107 10.04 -8.12 0.71
C ILE A 107 10.72 -8.49 -0.60
N ARG A 108 11.61 -9.47 -0.51
CA ARG A 108 12.30 -9.99 -1.69
C ARG A 108 11.30 -10.63 -2.64
N SER A 109 11.28 -10.17 -3.88
CA SER A 109 10.30 -10.60 -4.86
C SER A 109 10.96 -10.99 -6.17
N VAL A 110 10.29 -11.87 -6.91
CA VAL A 110 10.63 -12.23 -8.27
C VAL A 110 9.42 -11.97 -9.16
N LYS A 111 9.67 -11.72 -10.44
CA LYS A 111 8.58 -11.58 -11.40
C LYS A 111 7.77 -12.88 -11.42
N ARG A 112 6.44 -12.76 -11.37
CA ARG A 112 5.53 -13.90 -11.50
C ARG A 112 5.76 -14.58 -12.86
N PRO A 113 5.89 -15.92 -12.89
CA PRO A 113 5.98 -16.64 -14.17
C PRO A 113 4.76 -16.36 -15.05
N VAL A 114 5.02 -16.10 -16.34
CA VAL A 114 3.95 -15.94 -17.32
C VAL A 114 3.30 -17.29 -17.58
N GLN A 115 1.97 -17.32 -17.49
CA GLN A 115 1.15 -18.48 -17.89
C GLN A 115 0.25 -18.07 -19.07
N GLU A 116 -1.06 -18.02 -18.87
CA GLU A 116 -1.99 -17.54 -19.88
C GLU A 116 -1.96 -16.01 -20.02
N VAL A 117 -1.64 -15.29 -18.94
CA VAL A 117 -1.58 -13.84 -18.87
C VAL A 117 -0.24 -13.40 -18.28
N ASP A 118 0.40 -12.44 -18.92
CA ASP A 118 1.52 -11.70 -18.33
C ASP A 118 0.99 -10.52 -17.52
N TYR A 119 1.04 -10.64 -16.20
CA TYR A 119 0.60 -9.57 -15.30
C TYR A 119 1.66 -8.48 -15.04
N GLY A 120 2.83 -8.57 -15.67
CA GLY A 120 3.92 -7.60 -15.51
C GLY A 120 5.01 -8.00 -14.56
#